data_6421e99885a152f79a9107266e0adc24
#
_entry.id   6421e99885a152f79a9107266e0adc24
#
_cell.length_a   1.000
_cell.length_b   1.000
_cell.length_c   1.000
_cell.angle_alpha   90.00
_cell.angle_beta   90.00
_cell.angle_gamma   90.00
#
_symmetry.space_group_name_H-M   'P 1'
#
loop_
_entity.id
_entity.type
_entity.pdbx_description
1 polymer ?
#
loop_
_entity_poly.entity_id
_entity_poly.type
_entity_poly.pdbx_seq_one_letter_code
_entity_poly.pdbx_strand_id
1 'polypeptide(L)'
;MKYSFNDKEYDIVISYKNIKNMYMRIKNDLCIYISAPVGISNRKIIEFVNNNSRFIEKNLLNIESKVSYNFGKFMYLGKYYDICYSNTSSIVLGDSKVFMSRGYDVLKFYKKMAKEVFRKRYDVCFSMFNKKVIKPDLRIRKMTSKWGVCNVTDNVITLNLELIKFDIRYLDYVIYHELSHLIHPNHSSSFWKLVSCYVPDYKKIRKDMKSFL
;
A
#
# COMPACT_ATOMS: atom_id res chain seq x y z
N MET A 1 -12.54 10.01 -23.40
CA MET A 1 -11.43 9.86 -24.36
C MET A 1 -10.74 8.55 -24.03
N LYS A 2 -10.24 7.81 -25.05
CA LYS A 2 -9.62 6.50 -24.83
C LYS A 2 -8.18 6.48 -25.34
N TYR A 3 -7.35 5.65 -24.76
CA TYR A 3 -5.98 5.37 -25.16
C TYR A 3 -5.85 3.88 -25.51
N SER A 4 -5.36 3.58 -26.71
CA SER A 4 -5.22 2.20 -27.19
C SER A 4 -3.78 1.72 -27.01
N PHE A 5 -3.61 0.56 -26.39
CA PHE A 5 -2.31 -0.08 -26.19
C PHE A 5 -2.49 -1.60 -26.04
N ASN A 6 -1.70 -2.42 -26.78
CA ASN A 6 -1.75 -3.89 -26.76
C ASN A 6 -3.17 -4.45 -26.97
N ASP A 7 -3.88 -3.99 -28.03
CA ASP A 7 -5.24 -4.38 -28.39
C ASP A 7 -6.31 -4.13 -27.30
N LYS A 8 -5.99 -3.27 -26.32
CA LYS A 8 -6.90 -2.85 -25.26
C LYS A 8 -7.14 -1.35 -25.29
N GLU A 9 -8.30 -0.94 -24.82
CA GLU A 9 -8.65 0.45 -24.64
C GLU A 9 -8.70 0.83 -23.16
N TYR A 10 -8.08 1.96 -22.82
CA TYR A 10 -8.02 2.50 -21.47
C TYR A 10 -8.71 3.86 -21.41
N ASP A 11 -9.52 4.07 -20.40
CA ASP A 11 -10.25 5.32 -20.23
C ASP A 11 -9.33 6.46 -19.80
N ILE A 12 -9.47 7.61 -20.47
CA ILE A 12 -8.84 8.87 -20.06
C ILE A 12 -9.88 9.75 -19.39
N VAL A 13 -9.67 10.04 -18.12
CA VAL A 13 -10.51 10.91 -17.29
C VAL A 13 -9.82 12.27 -17.15
N ILE A 14 -10.44 13.33 -17.67
CA ILE A 14 -9.88 14.69 -17.65
C ILE A 14 -10.58 15.51 -16.57
N SER A 15 -9.79 16.16 -15.71
CA SER A 15 -10.27 17.10 -14.69
C SER A 15 -9.66 18.47 -14.95
N TYR A 16 -10.48 19.46 -15.24
CA TYR A 16 -10.03 20.83 -15.43
C TYR A 16 -9.88 21.54 -14.08
N LYS A 17 -8.73 22.21 -13.91
CA LYS A 17 -8.36 22.86 -12.63
C LYS A 17 -7.68 24.18 -12.89
N ASN A 18 -7.68 25.07 -11.91
CA ASN A 18 -6.92 26.31 -11.96
C ASN A 18 -5.43 26.02 -11.67
N ILE A 19 -4.73 25.49 -12.66
CA ILE A 19 -3.31 25.07 -12.61
C ILE A 19 -2.61 25.55 -13.89
N LYS A 20 -1.28 25.70 -13.84
CA LYS A 20 -0.48 26.15 -15.01
C LYS A 20 -0.08 24.98 -15.93
N ASN A 21 0.20 23.81 -15.36
CA ASN A 21 0.74 22.65 -16.07
C ASN A 21 -0.24 21.48 -16.06
N MET A 22 -0.14 20.60 -17.08
CA MET A 22 -0.85 19.32 -17.08
C MET A 22 -0.11 18.30 -16.23
N TYR A 23 -0.87 17.46 -15.52
CA TYR A 23 -0.37 16.35 -14.73
C TYR A 23 -1.10 15.07 -15.10
N MET A 24 -0.36 13.95 -15.13
CA MET A 24 -0.91 12.64 -15.43
C MET A 24 -0.68 11.67 -14.27
N ARG A 25 -1.67 10.83 -14.01
CA ARG A 25 -1.59 9.71 -13.06
C ARG A 25 -2.35 8.53 -13.63
N ILE A 26 -1.81 7.33 -13.44
CA ILE A 26 -2.49 6.09 -13.77
C ILE A 26 -2.76 5.38 -12.44
N LYS A 27 -4.00 4.96 -12.22
CA LYS A 27 -4.40 4.28 -11.00
C LYS A 27 -4.59 2.78 -11.23
N ASN A 28 -4.78 2.04 -10.13
CA ASN A 28 -4.98 0.58 -10.17
C ASN A 28 -6.29 0.15 -10.87
N ASP A 29 -7.19 1.09 -11.18
CA ASP A 29 -8.37 0.88 -12.02
C ASP A 29 -8.06 0.92 -13.52
N LEU A 30 -6.77 1.03 -13.89
CA LEU A 30 -6.27 1.13 -15.26
C LEU A 30 -6.75 2.40 -16.01
N CYS A 31 -7.33 3.37 -15.30
CA CYS A 31 -7.73 4.65 -15.89
C CYS A 31 -6.58 5.67 -15.86
N ILE A 32 -6.46 6.44 -16.94
CA ILE A 32 -5.48 7.51 -17.09
C ILE A 32 -6.14 8.82 -16.66
N TYR A 33 -5.73 9.36 -15.53
CA TYR A 33 -6.27 10.61 -14.99
C TYR A 33 -5.38 11.79 -15.38
N ILE A 34 -5.95 12.76 -16.07
CA ILE A 34 -5.27 14.00 -16.48
C ILE A 34 -5.88 15.17 -15.72
N SER A 35 -5.06 15.93 -14.99
CA SER A 35 -5.42 17.26 -14.50
C SER A 35 -4.91 18.27 -15.51
N ALA A 36 -5.78 19.12 -16.06
CA ALA A 36 -5.47 20.07 -17.10
C ALA A 36 -5.91 21.48 -16.71
N PRO A 37 -5.25 22.56 -17.19
CA PRO A 37 -5.71 23.92 -17.02
C PRO A 37 -7.10 24.15 -17.62
N VAL A 38 -7.91 25.01 -16.98
CA VAL A 38 -9.19 25.46 -17.57
C VAL A 38 -8.91 26.20 -18.88
N GLY A 39 -9.69 25.88 -19.92
CA GLY A 39 -9.56 26.50 -21.24
C GLY A 39 -8.48 25.93 -22.16
N ILE A 40 -7.76 24.88 -21.74
CA ILE A 40 -6.80 24.21 -22.62
C ILE A 40 -7.53 23.50 -23.78
N SER A 41 -6.95 23.54 -24.98
CA SER A 41 -7.54 22.88 -26.15
C SER A 41 -7.36 21.36 -26.11
N ASN A 42 -8.32 20.62 -26.66
CA ASN A 42 -8.23 19.16 -26.79
C ASN A 42 -6.99 18.70 -27.55
N ARG A 43 -6.54 19.49 -28.56
CA ARG A 43 -5.32 19.21 -29.32
C ARG A 43 -4.09 19.13 -28.41
N LYS A 44 -3.93 20.08 -27.47
CA LYS A 44 -2.82 20.08 -26.51
C LYS A 44 -2.89 18.91 -25.52
N ILE A 45 -4.10 18.47 -25.15
CA ILE A 45 -4.28 17.29 -24.28
C ILE A 45 -3.85 16.03 -25.03
N ILE A 46 -4.24 15.88 -26.31
CA ILE A 46 -3.83 14.73 -27.15
C ILE A 46 -2.31 14.71 -27.33
N GLU A 47 -1.71 15.85 -27.63
CA GLU A 47 -0.26 15.99 -27.75
C GLU A 47 0.46 15.61 -26.44
N PHE A 48 -0.06 16.05 -25.29
CA PHE A 48 0.47 15.68 -23.98
C PHE A 48 0.38 14.17 -23.72
N VAL A 49 -0.71 13.52 -24.08
CA VAL A 49 -0.87 12.05 -23.98
C VAL A 49 0.16 11.35 -24.86
N ASN A 50 0.30 11.76 -26.13
CA ASN A 50 1.23 11.15 -27.07
C ASN A 50 2.69 11.31 -26.64
N ASN A 51 3.07 12.48 -26.16
CA ASN A 51 4.43 12.75 -25.66
C ASN A 51 4.77 11.94 -24.38
N ASN A 52 3.76 11.43 -23.68
CA ASN A 52 3.91 10.61 -22.49
C ASN A 52 3.56 9.13 -22.72
N SER A 53 3.47 8.65 -23.96
CA SER A 53 3.09 7.26 -24.30
C SER A 53 3.93 6.23 -23.58
N ARG A 54 5.27 6.35 -23.58
CA ARG A 54 6.19 5.44 -22.86
C ARG A 54 5.91 5.38 -21.34
N PHE A 55 5.58 6.52 -20.74
CA PHE A 55 5.19 6.56 -19.33
C PHE A 55 3.87 5.82 -19.11
N ILE A 56 2.88 6.04 -19.97
CA ILE A 56 1.57 5.39 -19.91
C ILE A 56 1.74 3.87 -20.04
N GLU A 57 2.37 3.41 -21.09
CA GLU A 57 2.57 1.99 -21.40
C GLU A 57 3.31 1.25 -20.29
N LYS A 58 4.44 1.81 -19.81
CA LYS A 58 5.20 1.25 -18.70
C LYS A 58 4.36 1.10 -17.42
N ASN A 59 3.53 2.09 -17.10
CA ASN A 59 2.71 2.05 -15.89
C ASN A 59 1.51 1.10 -16.07
N LEU A 60 0.87 1.08 -17.23
CA LEU A 60 -0.20 0.12 -17.53
C LEU A 60 0.30 -1.31 -17.42
N LEU A 61 1.42 -1.66 -18.06
CA LEU A 61 2.05 -2.98 -17.94
C LEU A 61 2.38 -3.36 -16.49
N ASN A 62 2.93 -2.41 -15.73
CA ASN A 62 3.25 -2.64 -14.32
C ASN A 62 1.98 -2.85 -13.46
N ILE A 63 0.90 -2.11 -13.74
CA ILE A 63 -0.37 -2.29 -13.04
C ILE A 63 -1.04 -3.59 -13.50
N GLU A 64 -1.08 -3.87 -14.81
CA GLU A 64 -1.66 -5.11 -15.33
C GLU A 64 -0.95 -6.35 -14.80
N SER A 65 0.39 -6.34 -14.74
CA SER A 65 1.13 -7.46 -14.17
C SER A 65 0.80 -7.64 -12.68
N LYS A 66 0.62 -6.56 -11.93
CA LYS A 66 0.18 -6.62 -10.53
C LYS A 66 -1.28 -7.07 -10.39
N VAL A 67 -2.15 -6.58 -11.26
CA VAL A 67 -3.58 -6.94 -11.28
C VAL A 67 -3.76 -8.37 -11.73
N SER A 68 -3.10 -8.83 -12.81
CA SER A 68 -3.18 -10.21 -13.28
C SER A 68 -2.62 -11.21 -12.25
N TYR A 69 -1.56 -10.83 -11.54
CA TYR A 69 -0.99 -11.64 -10.46
C TYR A 69 -1.91 -11.72 -9.24
N ASN A 70 -2.72 -10.67 -8.97
CA ASN A 70 -3.61 -10.59 -7.81
C ASN A 70 -5.09 -10.82 -8.14
N PHE A 71 -5.46 -10.93 -9.43
CA PHE A 71 -6.84 -11.07 -9.84
C PHE A 71 -7.42 -12.41 -9.37
N GLY A 72 -8.34 -12.34 -8.44
CA GLY A 72 -8.99 -13.52 -7.86
C GLY A 72 -8.21 -14.23 -6.75
N LYS A 73 -7.07 -13.68 -6.28
CA LYS A 73 -6.34 -14.23 -5.15
C LYS A 73 -6.55 -13.42 -3.86
N PHE A 74 -6.74 -14.14 -2.80
CA PHE A 74 -6.81 -13.58 -1.46
C PHE A 74 -5.41 -13.59 -0.84
N MET A 75 -4.96 -12.44 -0.33
CA MET A 75 -3.64 -12.30 0.30
C MET A 75 -3.79 -12.22 1.82
N TYR A 76 -3.00 -13.00 2.55
CA TYR A 76 -2.94 -12.92 4.01
C TYR A 76 -1.56 -13.36 4.52
N LEU A 77 -0.91 -12.50 5.30
CA LEU A 77 0.43 -12.74 5.90
C LEU A 77 1.47 -13.26 4.89
N GLY A 78 1.53 -12.62 3.72
CA GLY A 78 2.49 -12.95 2.66
C GLY A 78 2.14 -14.17 1.81
N LYS A 79 1.04 -14.85 2.10
CA LYS A 79 0.56 -16.00 1.33
C LYS A 79 -0.57 -15.58 0.40
N TYR A 80 -0.63 -16.25 -0.75
CA TYR A 80 -1.70 -16.12 -1.74
C TYR A 80 -2.60 -17.35 -1.68
N TYR A 81 -3.91 -17.12 -1.67
CA TYR A 81 -4.92 -18.16 -1.62
C TYR A 81 -5.86 -18.03 -2.81
N ASP A 82 -6.20 -19.15 -3.44
CA ASP A 82 -7.25 -19.20 -4.45
C ASP A 82 -8.62 -19.09 -3.77
N ILE A 83 -9.48 -18.21 -4.28
CA ILE A 83 -10.80 -17.99 -3.69
C ILE A 83 -11.76 -19.08 -4.12
N CYS A 84 -12.30 -19.81 -3.16
CA CYS A 84 -13.38 -20.79 -3.34
C CYS A 84 -14.65 -20.26 -2.69
N TYR A 85 -15.70 -20.10 -3.47
CA TYR A 85 -16.99 -19.69 -2.94
C TYR A 85 -17.74 -20.89 -2.36
N SER A 86 -18.22 -20.74 -1.14
CA SER A 86 -18.97 -21.76 -0.41
C SER A 86 -19.98 -21.09 0.54
N ASN A 87 -20.95 -21.85 1.03
CA ASN A 87 -21.98 -21.34 1.95
C ASN A 87 -21.45 -21.24 3.40
N THR A 88 -20.31 -20.55 3.60
CA THR A 88 -19.74 -20.34 4.94
C THR A 88 -20.13 -18.95 5.47
N SER A 89 -20.36 -18.84 6.76
CA SER A 89 -20.64 -17.57 7.45
C SER A 89 -19.37 -16.73 7.72
N SER A 90 -18.19 -17.32 7.53
CA SER A 90 -16.88 -16.71 7.80
C SER A 90 -15.84 -17.13 6.77
N ILE A 91 -14.73 -16.41 6.72
CA ILE A 91 -13.56 -16.83 5.95
C ILE A 91 -12.88 -18.02 6.64
N VAL A 92 -12.67 -19.09 5.88
CA VAL A 92 -11.91 -20.28 6.30
C VAL A 92 -10.67 -20.38 5.45
N LEU A 93 -9.50 -20.35 6.08
CA LEU A 93 -8.19 -20.48 5.43
C LEU A 93 -7.78 -21.95 5.39
N GLY A 94 -7.54 -22.49 4.19
CA GLY A 94 -6.85 -23.76 3.99
C GLY A 94 -5.38 -23.52 3.63
N ASP A 95 -4.69 -24.53 3.12
CA ASP A 95 -3.26 -24.44 2.77
C ASP A 95 -2.97 -23.47 1.61
N SER A 96 -3.75 -23.61 0.52
CA SER A 96 -3.64 -22.77 -0.69
C SER A 96 -4.95 -22.14 -1.13
N LYS A 97 -6.05 -22.45 -0.45
CA LYS A 97 -7.41 -21.99 -0.77
C LYS A 97 -8.03 -21.25 0.38
N VAL A 98 -8.85 -20.26 0.07
CA VAL A 98 -9.68 -19.56 1.04
C VAL A 98 -11.15 -19.78 0.68
N PHE A 99 -11.95 -20.21 1.63
CA PHE A 99 -13.38 -20.44 1.46
C PHE A 99 -14.16 -19.27 2.06
N MET A 100 -15.06 -18.70 1.29
CA MET A 100 -15.93 -17.59 1.72
C MET A 100 -17.25 -17.58 0.94
N SER A 101 -18.29 -16.96 1.49
CA SER A 101 -19.54 -16.75 0.76
C SER A 101 -19.38 -15.65 -0.30
N ARG A 102 -20.20 -15.70 -1.37
CA ARG A 102 -20.28 -14.59 -2.32
C ARG A 102 -20.78 -13.34 -1.59
N GLY A 103 -20.09 -12.21 -1.79
CA GLY A 103 -20.43 -10.95 -1.12
C GLY A 103 -19.90 -10.82 0.31
N TYR A 104 -19.07 -11.74 0.80
CA TYR A 104 -18.44 -11.61 2.10
C TYR A 104 -17.58 -10.33 2.18
N ASP A 105 -17.73 -9.57 3.28
CA ASP A 105 -16.92 -8.37 3.53
C ASP A 105 -15.49 -8.76 3.97
N VAL A 106 -14.62 -8.92 2.99
CA VAL A 106 -13.20 -9.24 3.20
C VAL A 106 -12.49 -8.16 4.03
N LEU A 107 -12.94 -6.91 3.95
CA LEU A 107 -12.37 -5.81 4.75
C LEU A 107 -12.64 -6.02 6.25
N LYS A 108 -13.81 -6.54 6.60
CA LYS A 108 -14.16 -6.89 7.99
C LYS A 108 -13.22 -7.97 8.53
N PHE A 109 -12.92 -8.98 7.72
CA PHE A 109 -11.93 -10.00 8.07
C PHE A 109 -10.55 -9.39 8.32
N TYR A 110 -10.03 -8.58 7.37
CA TYR A 110 -8.72 -7.95 7.54
C TYR A 110 -8.65 -7.06 8.78
N LYS A 111 -9.70 -6.28 9.07
CA LYS A 111 -9.76 -5.45 10.29
C LYS A 111 -9.68 -6.30 11.57
N LYS A 112 -10.41 -7.43 11.62
CA LYS A 112 -10.36 -8.35 12.76
C LYS A 112 -8.97 -8.94 12.93
N MET A 113 -8.41 -9.54 11.86
CA MET A 113 -7.11 -10.20 11.93
C MET A 113 -5.95 -9.21 12.20
N ALA A 114 -6.01 -8.01 11.60
CA ALA A 114 -5.01 -6.98 11.85
C ALA A 114 -5.01 -6.55 13.33
N LYS A 115 -6.18 -6.43 13.96
CA LYS A 115 -6.26 -6.08 15.38
C LYS A 115 -5.53 -7.11 16.27
N GLU A 116 -5.65 -8.38 15.94
CA GLU A 116 -5.01 -9.47 16.69
C GLU A 116 -3.50 -9.56 16.38
N VAL A 117 -3.16 -9.66 15.08
CA VAL A 117 -1.79 -9.87 14.62
C VAL A 117 -0.90 -8.68 14.94
N PHE A 118 -1.37 -7.45 14.63
CA PHE A 118 -0.55 -6.25 14.80
C PHE A 118 -0.29 -5.96 16.28
N ARG A 119 -1.29 -6.18 17.15
CA ARG A 119 -1.10 -6.01 18.58
C ARG A 119 -0.04 -6.98 19.12
N LYS A 120 -0.16 -8.27 18.80
CA LYS A 120 0.83 -9.26 19.21
C LYS A 120 2.25 -8.92 18.72
N ARG A 121 2.37 -8.54 17.42
CA ARG A 121 3.69 -8.17 16.87
C ARG A 121 4.22 -6.89 17.47
N TYR A 122 3.36 -5.89 17.66
CA TYR A 122 3.72 -4.63 18.29
C TYR A 122 4.24 -4.84 19.72
N ASP A 123 3.56 -5.67 20.52
CA ASP A 123 3.99 -5.99 21.87
C ASP A 123 5.37 -6.69 21.89
N VAL A 124 5.60 -7.64 20.99
CA VAL A 124 6.90 -8.31 20.83
C VAL A 124 7.97 -7.31 20.38
N CYS A 125 7.74 -6.53 19.33
CA CYS A 125 8.72 -5.56 18.85
C CYS A 125 9.04 -4.50 19.91
N PHE A 126 8.02 -4.02 20.63
CA PHE A 126 8.23 -3.05 21.71
C PHE A 126 9.03 -3.63 22.88
N SER A 127 8.76 -4.85 23.30
CA SER A 127 9.52 -5.51 24.38
C SER A 127 11.00 -5.71 24.01
N MET A 128 11.29 -5.89 22.71
CA MET A 128 12.65 -6.00 22.18
C MET A 128 13.29 -4.64 21.90
N PHE A 129 12.50 -3.56 21.83
CA PHE A 129 13.00 -2.21 21.57
C PHE A 129 13.70 -1.65 22.81
N ASN A 130 14.99 -1.95 22.94
CA ASN A 130 15.80 -1.62 24.12
C ASN A 130 16.12 -0.13 24.23
N LYS A 131 15.07 0.70 24.37
CA LYS A 131 15.13 2.16 24.57
C LYS A 131 14.17 2.59 25.66
N LYS A 132 14.59 3.57 26.46
CA LYS A 132 13.75 4.16 27.52
C LYS A 132 12.73 5.11 26.91
N VAL A 133 11.60 4.58 26.43
CA VAL A 133 10.47 5.34 25.89
C VAL A 133 9.17 4.82 26.48
N ILE A 134 8.18 5.71 26.59
CA ILE A 134 6.82 5.30 26.95
C ILE A 134 6.21 4.57 25.77
N LYS A 135 5.57 3.43 26.01
CA LYS A 135 4.91 2.65 24.96
C LYS A 135 3.78 3.42 24.32
N PRO A 136 3.86 3.73 23.00
CA PRO A 136 2.78 4.41 22.33
C PRO A 136 1.52 3.56 22.19
N ASP A 137 0.36 4.24 22.11
CA ASP A 137 -0.87 3.59 21.73
C ASP A 137 -0.83 3.14 20.27
N LEU A 138 -1.35 1.94 20.01
CA LEU A 138 -1.43 1.40 18.66
C LEU A 138 -2.80 1.69 18.03
N ARG A 139 -2.78 2.32 16.86
CA ARG A 139 -3.95 2.49 15.98
C ARG A 139 -3.74 1.78 14.65
N ILE A 140 -4.82 1.28 14.06
CA ILE A 140 -4.79 0.62 12.76
C ILE A 140 -5.80 1.34 11.86
N ARG A 141 -5.32 1.84 10.71
CA ARG A 141 -6.15 2.55 9.72
C ARG A 141 -5.77 2.13 8.31
N LYS A 142 -6.70 2.17 7.37
CA LYS A 142 -6.39 2.07 5.95
C LYS A 142 -5.81 3.41 5.51
N MET A 143 -4.60 3.38 4.94
CA MET A 143 -3.88 4.54 4.42
C MET A 143 -3.48 4.30 2.97
N THR A 144 -3.37 5.37 2.17
CA THR A 144 -3.10 5.28 0.72
C THR A 144 -1.65 5.56 0.36
N SER A 145 -0.89 6.27 1.22
CA SER A 145 0.45 6.77 0.88
C SER A 145 1.53 6.47 1.92
N LYS A 146 1.15 5.84 3.04
CA LYS A 146 2.08 5.55 4.14
C LYS A 146 1.81 4.17 4.71
N TRP A 147 2.87 3.51 5.20
CA TRP A 147 2.77 2.23 5.89
C TRP A 147 2.60 2.37 7.39
N GLY A 148 3.14 3.44 7.96
CA GLY A 148 3.01 3.80 9.36
C GLY A 148 3.09 5.31 9.57
N VAL A 149 2.74 5.76 10.75
CA VAL A 149 2.90 7.14 11.24
C VAL A 149 3.12 7.10 12.75
N CYS A 150 4.20 7.73 13.21
CA CYS A 150 4.43 8.02 14.62
C CYS A 150 4.01 9.46 14.93
N ASN A 151 3.06 9.63 15.85
CA ASN A 151 2.75 10.92 16.44
C ASN A 151 3.39 10.97 17.83
N VAL A 152 4.51 11.66 17.93
CA VAL A 152 5.29 11.76 19.17
C VAL A 152 4.54 12.55 20.23
N THR A 153 3.81 13.61 19.83
CA THR A 153 3.06 14.49 20.75
C THR A 153 1.93 13.73 21.44
N ASP A 154 1.15 12.98 20.68
CA ASP A 154 0.03 12.19 21.22
C ASP A 154 0.47 10.81 21.74
N ASN A 155 1.74 10.46 21.58
CA ASN A 155 2.31 9.15 21.89
C ASN A 155 1.51 8.01 21.24
N VAL A 156 1.30 8.08 19.91
CA VAL A 156 0.50 7.14 19.12
C VAL A 156 1.26 6.67 17.88
N ILE A 157 1.28 5.36 17.65
CA ILE A 157 1.71 4.77 16.38
C ILE A 157 0.48 4.27 15.62
N THR A 158 0.34 4.72 14.37
CA THR A 158 -0.71 4.24 13.46
C THR A 158 -0.09 3.37 12.38
N LEU A 159 -0.57 2.12 12.24
CA LEU A 159 -0.14 1.18 11.21
C LEU A 159 -1.19 1.04 10.11
N ASN A 160 -0.73 0.87 8.88
CA ASN A 160 -1.61 0.68 7.73
C ASN A 160 -2.21 -0.73 7.74
N LEU A 161 -3.55 -0.81 7.67
CA LEU A 161 -4.29 -2.06 7.59
C LEU A 161 -3.80 -2.99 6.46
N GLU A 162 -3.35 -2.43 5.35
CA GLU A 162 -2.88 -3.19 4.19
C GLU A 162 -1.67 -4.09 4.52
N LEU A 163 -0.91 -3.80 5.59
CA LEU A 163 0.20 -4.63 6.06
C LEU A 163 -0.22 -6.07 6.40
N ILE A 164 -1.50 -6.31 6.74
CA ILE A 164 -2.01 -7.65 7.05
C ILE A 164 -1.91 -8.62 5.86
N LYS A 165 -1.80 -8.10 4.65
CA LYS A 165 -1.68 -8.90 3.42
C LYS A 165 -0.26 -9.40 3.20
N PHE A 166 0.74 -8.70 3.72
CA PHE A 166 2.15 -8.95 3.45
C PHE A 166 2.81 -9.81 4.53
N ASP A 167 3.99 -10.34 4.22
CA ASP A 167 4.80 -11.09 5.17
C ASP A 167 5.05 -10.26 6.44
N ILE A 168 5.05 -10.96 7.58
CA ILE A 168 5.16 -10.36 8.91
C ILE A 168 6.42 -9.49 9.08
N ARG A 169 7.49 -9.78 8.35
CA ARG A 169 8.74 -9.00 8.37
C ARG A 169 8.53 -7.55 7.94
N TYR A 170 7.57 -7.28 7.05
CA TYR A 170 7.24 -5.91 6.64
C TYR A 170 6.51 -5.16 7.75
N LEU A 171 5.63 -5.83 8.48
CA LEU A 171 4.98 -5.27 9.67
C LEU A 171 6.01 -4.95 10.76
N ASP A 172 6.92 -5.87 11.05
CA ASP A 172 7.98 -5.68 12.05
C ASP A 172 8.88 -4.49 11.67
N TYR A 173 9.28 -4.41 10.39
CA TYR A 173 10.05 -3.26 9.90
C TYR A 173 9.31 -1.94 10.12
N VAL A 174 8.03 -1.86 9.78
CA VAL A 174 7.26 -0.63 9.98
C VAL A 174 7.13 -0.30 11.47
N ILE A 175 6.91 -1.29 12.33
CA ILE A 175 6.86 -1.08 13.78
C ILE A 175 8.19 -0.49 14.29
N TYR A 176 9.34 -1.08 13.95
CA TYR A 176 10.64 -0.54 14.39
C TYR A 176 10.96 0.81 13.75
N HIS A 177 10.51 1.06 12.53
CA HIS A 177 10.62 2.36 11.89
C HIS A 177 9.87 3.44 12.68
N GLU A 178 8.61 3.18 13.04
CA GLU A 178 7.80 4.14 13.79
C GLU A 178 8.28 4.28 15.25
N LEU A 179 8.71 3.21 15.90
CA LEU A 179 9.34 3.28 17.21
C LEU A 179 10.64 4.11 17.20
N SER A 180 11.41 4.04 16.13
CA SER A 180 12.65 4.81 15.98
C SER A 180 12.40 6.31 15.90
N HIS A 181 11.22 6.75 15.47
CA HIS A 181 10.82 8.16 15.47
C HIS A 181 10.64 8.76 16.88
N LEU A 182 10.43 7.92 17.90
CA LEU A 182 10.41 8.37 19.30
C LEU A 182 11.78 8.89 19.78
N ILE A 183 12.87 8.43 19.12
CA ILE A 183 14.25 8.81 19.46
C ILE A 183 14.82 9.81 18.44
N HIS A 184 14.52 9.59 17.15
CA HIS A 184 15.03 10.39 16.05
C HIS A 184 13.84 10.83 15.16
N PRO A 185 13.38 12.09 15.28
CA PRO A 185 12.17 12.55 14.55
C PRO A 185 12.37 12.60 13.02
N ASN A 186 13.60 12.68 12.55
CA ASN A 186 13.94 12.72 11.14
C ASN A 186 14.73 11.47 10.72
N HIS A 187 14.74 11.17 9.40
CA HIS A 187 15.44 10.01 8.83
C HIS A 187 16.96 10.24 8.68
N SER A 188 17.62 10.72 9.74
CA SER A 188 19.08 10.91 9.80
C SER A 188 19.85 9.59 9.74
N SER A 189 21.18 9.69 9.65
CA SER A 189 22.06 8.49 9.76
C SER A 189 21.87 7.74 11.07
N SER A 190 21.67 8.46 12.19
CA SER A 190 21.39 7.89 13.50
C SER A 190 20.06 7.14 13.54
N PHE A 191 19.01 7.67 12.87
CA PHE A 191 17.73 6.98 12.71
C PHE A 191 17.93 5.62 12.00
N TRP A 192 18.59 5.62 10.83
CA TRP A 192 18.81 4.38 10.08
C TRP A 192 19.73 3.40 10.79
N LYS A 193 20.71 3.90 11.55
CA LYS A 193 21.55 3.07 12.41
C LYS A 193 20.70 2.38 13.49
N LEU A 194 19.75 3.10 14.11
CA LEU A 194 18.83 2.52 15.09
C LEU A 194 17.91 1.46 14.46
N VAL A 195 17.29 1.76 13.31
CA VAL A 195 16.45 0.79 12.59
C VAL A 195 17.24 -0.48 12.22
N SER A 196 18.50 -0.33 11.76
CA SER A 196 19.33 -1.46 11.35
C SER A 196 19.72 -2.39 12.51
N CYS A 197 19.69 -1.90 13.75
CA CYS A 197 19.93 -2.76 14.94
C CYS A 197 18.81 -3.81 15.11
N TYR A 198 17.59 -3.52 14.70
CA TYR A 198 16.44 -4.41 14.84
C TYR A 198 16.07 -5.11 13.54
N VAL A 199 16.35 -4.46 12.40
CA VAL A 199 16.04 -4.96 11.05
C VAL A 199 17.27 -4.74 10.16
N PRO A 200 18.25 -5.65 10.18
CA PRO A 200 19.52 -5.48 9.44
C PRO A 200 19.32 -5.31 7.94
N ASP A 201 18.34 -5.99 7.36
CA ASP A 201 18.00 -5.98 5.94
C ASP A 201 16.97 -4.90 5.55
N TYR A 202 16.77 -3.87 6.39
CA TYR A 202 15.76 -2.81 6.19
C TYR A 202 15.83 -2.14 4.81
N LYS A 203 17.02 -2.06 4.20
CA LYS A 203 17.19 -1.44 2.86
C LYS A 203 16.48 -2.26 1.79
N LYS A 204 16.56 -3.60 1.86
CA LYS A 204 15.86 -4.52 0.96
C LYS A 204 14.35 -4.44 1.18
N ILE A 205 13.92 -4.55 2.44
CA ILE A 205 12.51 -4.45 2.84
C ILE A 205 11.91 -3.13 2.33
N ARG A 206 12.59 -2.01 2.56
CA ARG A 206 12.15 -0.68 2.10
C ARG A 206 12.03 -0.59 0.57
N LYS A 207 12.95 -1.23 -0.16
CA LYS A 207 12.89 -1.28 -1.64
C LYS A 207 11.65 -2.08 -2.10
N ASP A 208 11.42 -3.24 -1.49
CA ASP A 208 10.27 -4.10 -1.81
C ASP A 208 8.96 -3.36 -1.52
N MET A 209 8.85 -2.70 -0.37
CA MET A 209 7.64 -1.97 0.03
C MET A 209 7.28 -0.76 -0.85
N LYS A 210 8.25 -0.16 -1.55
CA LYS A 210 7.96 0.90 -2.55
C LYS A 210 7.14 0.39 -3.73
N SER A 211 7.21 -0.90 -4.03
CA SER A 211 6.43 -1.50 -5.12
C SER A 211 5.00 -1.85 -4.73
N PHE A 212 4.64 -1.75 -3.44
CA PHE A 212 3.32 -2.13 -2.91
C PHE A 212 2.35 -0.94 -2.76
N LEU A 213 2.84 0.32 -2.78
CA LEU A 213 2.04 1.55 -2.66
C LEU A 213 1.70 2.17 -4.02
#